data_39b2a45dbedd3de23c118a5f0ce15580
#
_entry.id   39b2a45dbedd3de23c118a5f0ce15580
#
_cell.length_a   1.000
_cell.length_b   1.000
_cell.length_c   1.000
_cell.angle_alpha   90.00
_cell.angle_beta   90.00
_cell.angle_gamma   90.00
#
_symmetry.space_group_name_H-M   'P 1'
#
loop_
_entity.id
_entity.type
_entity.pdbx_description
1 polymer ?
#
loop_
_entity_poly.entity_id
_entity_poly.type
_entity_poly.pdbx_seq_one_letter_code
_entity_poly.pdbx_strand_id
1 'polypeptide(L)'
;MQDLAKKFANLTIQSDFIFKKVMSRKRICKHLLEELLQIEIADINYLEAEKTLEPEYTSRGIRLDIIVADDKNTHYNLEMQVKNKKNPDTDTYVLPKRSRYYQALLDIDLLQKGQPYDLLPPTFIIFICVFDFFEQDHYVYTFKKCCLENRELELSDEAITMILNTKGTHGDISKDIKSFYDYVNNHIVTTDFTKQIDDEISYLKLDTKVRREFMLMEARLLDERREGIAEGKEIGLAEGEAIGLVKGEAEHKLKVAKLMLAKGCYSLQEITELSGLSLADVEKLKEEA
;
A
#
# COMPACT_ATOMS: atom_id res chain seq x y z
N MET A 1 -24.47 -4.24 -13.43
CA MET A 1 -24.42 -2.89 -14.01
C MET A 1 -25.06 -1.81 -13.13
N GLN A 2 -26.27 -2.00 -12.58
CA GLN A 2 -26.90 -1.01 -11.69
C GLN A 2 -26.10 -0.73 -10.42
N ASP A 3 -25.44 -1.73 -9.84
CA ASP A 3 -24.64 -1.60 -8.62
C ASP A 3 -23.36 -0.77 -8.85
N LEU A 4 -22.65 -0.98 -9.96
CA LEU A 4 -21.48 -0.18 -10.35
C LEU A 4 -21.84 1.28 -10.66
N ALA A 5 -23.01 1.51 -11.25
CA ALA A 5 -23.48 2.88 -11.49
C ALA A 5 -23.77 3.62 -10.17
N LYS A 6 -24.39 2.93 -9.20
CA LYS A 6 -24.61 3.47 -7.86
C LYS A 6 -23.29 3.69 -7.11
N LYS A 7 -22.33 2.76 -7.25
CA LYS A 7 -20.98 2.91 -6.69
C LYS A 7 -20.30 4.15 -7.23
N PHE A 8 -20.33 4.37 -8.56
CA PHE A 8 -19.75 5.55 -9.19
C PHE A 8 -20.38 6.87 -8.69
N ALA A 9 -21.70 6.92 -8.59
CA ALA A 9 -22.41 8.12 -8.11
C ALA A 9 -22.01 8.51 -6.68
N ASN A 10 -21.65 7.53 -5.84
CA ASN A 10 -21.27 7.73 -4.45
C ASN A 10 -19.76 7.93 -4.23
N LEU A 11 -18.94 7.98 -5.29
CA LEU A 11 -17.51 8.23 -5.14
C LEU A 11 -17.27 9.64 -4.58
N THR A 12 -16.26 9.75 -3.75
CA THR A 12 -15.80 11.00 -3.14
C THR A 12 -14.34 11.24 -3.46
N ILE A 13 -13.79 12.36 -3.02
CA ILE A 13 -12.36 12.67 -3.13
C ILE A 13 -11.46 11.61 -2.48
N GLN A 14 -11.97 10.84 -1.53
CA GLN A 14 -11.24 9.73 -0.89
C GLN A 14 -11.06 8.51 -1.80
N SER A 15 -11.77 8.44 -2.93
CA SER A 15 -11.58 7.40 -3.93
C SER A 15 -10.34 7.70 -4.77
N ASP A 16 -9.41 6.74 -4.90
CA ASP A 16 -8.23 6.87 -5.76
C ASP A 16 -8.60 7.36 -7.17
N PHE A 17 -9.68 6.82 -7.74
CA PHE A 17 -10.14 7.19 -9.06
C PHE A 17 -10.52 8.67 -9.17
N ILE A 18 -11.33 9.18 -8.21
CA ILE A 18 -11.76 10.58 -8.19
C ILE A 18 -10.59 11.49 -7.82
N PHE A 19 -9.79 11.11 -6.82
CA PHE A 19 -8.60 11.87 -6.41
C PHE A 19 -7.66 12.13 -7.58
N LYS A 20 -7.32 11.08 -8.34
CA LYS A 20 -6.48 11.19 -9.54
C LYS A 20 -7.08 12.14 -10.58
N LYS A 21 -8.37 12.02 -10.85
CA LYS A 21 -9.05 12.88 -11.83
C LYS A 21 -9.06 14.35 -11.39
N VAL A 22 -9.33 14.62 -10.11
CA VAL A 22 -9.34 15.98 -9.54
C VAL A 22 -7.93 16.56 -9.52
N MET A 23 -6.94 15.79 -9.02
CA MET A 23 -5.54 16.25 -8.95
C MET A 23 -4.86 16.32 -10.34
N SER A 24 -5.44 15.70 -11.36
CA SER A 24 -5.03 15.93 -12.76
C SER A 24 -5.46 17.31 -13.29
N ARG A 25 -6.23 18.07 -12.52
CA ARG A 25 -6.54 19.48 -12.86
C ARG A 25 -5.42 20.38 -12.34
N LYS A 26 -4.59 20.87 -13.27
CA LYS A 26 -3.39 21.66 -12.99
C LYS A 26 -3.61 22.75 -11.95
N ARG A 27 -4.72 23.53 -12.08
CA ARG A 27 -5.05 24.58 -11.14
C ARG A 27 -5.28 24.07 -9.72
N ILE A 28 -5.99 22.92 -9.56
CA ILE A 28 -6.30 22.36 -8.26
C ILE A 28 -5.03 21.77 -7.61
N CYS A 29 -4.27 20.97 -8.36
CA CYS A 29 -3.04 20.36 -7.88
C CYS A 29 -1.99 21.40 -7.50
N LYS A 30 -1.76 22.39 -8.37
CA LYS A 30 -0.82 23.49 -8.10
C LYS A 30 -1.21 24.25 -6.83
N HIS A 31 -2.48 24.67 -6.71
CA HIS A 31 -2.96 25.39 -5.53
C HIS A 31 -2.78 24.58 -4.23
N LEU A 32 -3.09 23.28 -4.27
CA LEU A 32 -2.83 22.40 -3.11
C LEU A 32 -1.37 22.39 -2.69
N LEU A 33 -0.45 22.26 -3.65
CA LEU A 33 0.99 22.24 -3.40
C LEU A 33 1.49 23.60 -2.86
N GLU A 34 1.06 24.71 -3.45
CA GLU A 34 1.43 26.07 -3.00
C GLU A 34 0.99 26.31 -1.55
N GLU A 35 -0.27 25.97 -1.23
CA GLU A 35 -0.82 26.14 0.11
C GLU A 35 -0.18 25.22 1.15
N LEU A 36 0.15 23.98 0.74
CA LEU A 36 0.77 23.00 1.63
C LEU A 36 2.22 23.35 1.96
N LEU A 37 2.98 23.78 0.96
CA LEU A 37 4.41 24.00 1.06
C LEU A 37 4.77 25.46 1.36
N GLN A 38 3.79 26.37 1.28
CA GLN A 38 3.95 27.82 1.47
C GLN A 38 5.01 28.38 0.48
N ILE A 39 4.94 27.97 -0.78
CA ILE A 39 5.82 28.41 -1.87
C ILE A 39 5.00 28.87 -3.05
N GLU A 40 5.60 29.70 -3.90
CA GLU A 40 5.05 30.02 -5.23
C GLU A 40 5.58 29.04 -6.26
N ILE A 41 4.67 28.45 -7.01
CA ILE A 41 4.94 27.56 -8.14
C ILE A 41 4.45 28.28 -9.40
N ALA A 42 5.32 28.56 -10.37
CA ALA A 42 4.89 29.22 -11.59
C ALA A 42 4.00 28.30 -12.42
N ASP A 43 4.46 27.07 -12.64
CA ASP A 43 3.73 26.06 -13.40
C ASP A 43 4.03 24.65 -12.89
N ILE A 44 3.14 23.68 -13.19
CA ILE A 44 3.37 22.26 -12.96
C ILE A 44 3.16 21.45 -14.26
N ASN A 45 3.97 20.41 -14.42
CA ASN A 45 3.88 19.46 -15.51
C ASN A 45 3.62 18.07 -14.94
N TYR A 46 2.67 17.34 -15.52
CA TYR A 46 2.39 15.96 -15.15
C TYR A 46 3.42 15.03 -15.81
N LEU A 47 4.04 14.21 -14.99
CA LEU A 47 4.92 13.14 -15.43
C LEU A 47 4.07 11.88 -15.53
N GLU A 48 3.36 11.70 -16.62
CA GLU A 48 2.42 10.62 -16.92
C GLU A 48 1.44 10.27 -15.78
N ALA A 49 0.14 10.45 -16.05
CA ALA A 49 -0.90 10.00 -15.13
C ALA A 49 -0.83 8.47 -15.00
N GLU A 50 -0.70 7.96 -13.78
CA GLU A 50 -0.59 6.54 -13.46
C GLU A 50 0.75 5.89 -13.90
N LYS A 51 1.86 6.60 -13.71
CA LYS A 51 3.18 6.05 -14.02
C LYS A 51 3.43 4.77 -13.22
N THR A 52 3.58 3.67 -13.93
CA THR A 52 4.05 2.41 -13.35
C THR A 52 5.56 2.39 -13.42
N LEU A 53 6.22 2.37 -12.27
CA LEU A 53 7.66 2.24 -12.16
C LEU A 53 7.99 0.76 -11.92
N GLU A 54 8.56 0.11 -12.93
CA GLU A 54 9.02 -1.28 -12.87
C GLU A 54 10.49 -1.32 -13.26
N PRO A 55 11.42 -1.39 -12.28
CA PRO A 55 12.85 -1.37 -12.55
C PRO A 55 13.34 -2.60 -13.31
N GLU A 56 12.70 -3.77 -13.05
CA GLU A 56 12.98 -5.05 -13.72
C GLU A 56 11.76 -5.99 -13.61
N TYR A 57 11.66 -7.01 -14.48
CA TYR A 57 10.59 -8.01 -14.47
C TYR A 57 10.40 -8.77 -13.14
N THR A 58 11.39 -8.78 -12.27
CA THR A 58 11.37 -9.48 -10.97
C THR A 58 11.09 -8.58 -9.78
N SER A 59 11.06 -7.26 -9.95
CA SER A 59 10.83 -6.30 -8.87
C SER A 59 9.36 -5.93 -8.76
N ARG A 60 8.95 -5.56 -7.55
CA ARG A 60 7.60 -5.09 -7.29
C ARG A 60 7.41 -3.71 -7.93
N GLY A 61 6.71 -3.65 -9.05
CA GLY A 61 6.25 -2.39 -9.64
C GLY A 61 5.35 -1.61 -8.68
N ILE A 62 5.36 -0.30 -8.79
CA ILE A 62 4.42 0.59 -8.10
C ILE A 62 3.64 1.40 -9.10
N ARG A 63 2.40 1.72 -8.74
CA ARG A 63 1.56 2.65 -9.46
C ARG A 63 1.37 3.87 -8.56
N LEU A 64 1.98 4.97 -8.92
CA LEU A 64 1.87 6.23 -8.20
C LEU A 64 0.57 6.95 -8.59
N ASP A 65 -0.06 7.62 -7.62
CA ASP A 65 -1.35 8.25 -7.85
C ASP A 65 -1.20 9.48 -8.75
N ILE A 66 -0.43 10.45 -8.34
CA ILE A 66 -0.15 11.67 -9.10
C ILE A 66 1.32 12.04 -8.94
N ILE A 67 2.01 12.22 -10.06
CA ILE A 67 3.37 12.77 -10.10
C ILE A 67 3.37 14.02 -10.92
N VAL A 68 3.89 15.10 -10.37
CA VAL A 68 4.10 16.36 -11.06
C VAL A 68 5.50 16.90 -10.80
N ALA A 69 6.04 17.67 -11.75
CA ALA A 69 7.22 18.49 -11.57
C ALA A 69 6.84 19.96 -11.69
N ASP A 70 7.44 20.82 -10.85
CA ASP A 70 7.30 22.28 -10.97
C ASP A 70 8.29 22.88 -11.97
N ASP A 71 8.22 24.18 -12.15
CA ASP A 71 9.11 24.97 -13.01
C ASP A 71 10.57 24.99 -12.56
N LYS A 72 10.87 24.59 -11.31
CA LYS A 72 12.21 24.43 -10.73
C LYS A 72 12.70 22.99 -10.75
N ASN A 73 11.99 22.11 -11.44
CA ASN A 73 12.25 20.69 -11.51
C ASN A 73 12.14 19.94 -10.16
N THR A 74 11.37 20.49 -9.19
CA THR A 74 11.01 19.76 -7.98
C THR A 74 9.89 18.77 -8.27
N HIS A 75 10.04 17.53 -7.84
CA HIS A 75 9.09 16.46 -8.13
C HIS A 75 8.20 16.17 -6.91
N TYR A 76 6.90 16.06 -7.16
CA TYR A 76 5.90 15.81 -6.12
C TYR A 76 5.11 14.54 -6.45
N ASN A 77 5.08 13.58 -5.54
CA ASN A 77 4.17 12.45 -5.58
C ASN A 77 3.08 12.64 -4.52
N LEU A 78 1.81 12.73 -4.95
CA LEU A 78 0.66 12.85 -4.07
C LEU A 78 -0.13 11.55 -4.04
N GLU A 79 -0.43 11.07 -2.84
CA GLU A 79 -1.11 9.80 -2.58
C GLU A 79 -2.25 9.97 -1.58
N MET A 80 -3.45 9.46 -1.89
CA MET A 80 -4.58 9.42 -0.94
C MET A 80 -4.59 8.11 -0.15
N GLN A 81 -4.62 8.20 1.18
CA GLN A 81 -4.59 7.04 2.08
C GLN A 81 -5.82 7.00 2.97
N VAL A 82 -6.76 6.12 2.65
CA VAL A 82 -8.04 5.99 3.38
C VAL A 82 -7.94 4.96 4.52
N LYS A 83 -6.97 4.05 4.47
CA LYS A 83 -6.79 2.98 5.46
C LYS A 83 -5.36 2.91 5.95
N ASN A 84 -5.19 2.85 7.27
CA ASN A 84 -3.90 2.55 7.89
C ASN A 84 -3.66 1.03 7.83
N LYS A 85 -2.93 0.59 6.81
CA LYS A 85 -2.67 -0.84 6.58
C LYS A 85 -1.47 -1.31 7.39
N LYS A 86 -1.67 -2.40 8.12
CA LYS A 86 -0.59 -3.19 8.72
C LYS A 86 -0.37 -4.48 7.92
N ASN A 87 0.85 -5.00 7.96
CA ASN A 87 1.14 -6.34 7.49
C ASN A 87 0.60 -7.33 8.54
N PRO A 88 -0.27 -8.30 8.16
CA PRO A 88 -0.87 -9.23 9.12
C PRO A 88 0.16 -10.16 9.78
N ASP A 89 1.27 -10.47 9.09
CA ASP A 89 2.29 -11.41 9.60
C ASP A 89 3.24 -10.77 10.61
N THR A 90 3.50 -9.45 10.47
CA THR A 90 4.50 -8.73 11.29
C THR A 90 3.89 -7.67 12.19
N ASP A 91 2.60 -7.43 12.13
CA ASP A 91 1.86 -6.32 12.76
C ASP A 91 2.51 -4.93 12.55
N THR A 92 3.33 -4.79 11.49
CA THR A 92 4.01 -3.53 11.18
C THR A 92 3.25 -2.70 10.16
N TYR A 93 3.26 -1.39 10.34
CA TYR A 93 2.68 -0.48 9.36
C TYR A 93 3.46 -0.48 8.05
N VAL A 94 2.71 -0.46 6.94
CA VAL A 94 3.28 -0.55 5.59
C VAL A 94 3.80 0.81 5.10
N LEU A 95 3.16 1.91 5.50
CA LEU A 95 3.40 3.25 4.95
C LEU A 95 4.86 3.71 5.01
N PRO A 96 5.60 3.59 6.16
CA PRO A 96 6.98 4.08 6.23
C PRO A 96 7.95 3.37 5.29
N LYS A 97 7.79 2.04 5.13
CA LYS A 97 8.64 1.28 4.19
C LYS A 97 8.22 1.52 2.74
N ARG A 98 6.93 1.78 2.51
CA ARG A 98 6.40 2.12 1.18
C ARG A 98 6.92 3.49 0.73
N SER A 99 6.95 4.50 1.61
CA SER A 99 7.49 5.82 1.25
C SER A 99 8.96 5.73 0.83
N ARG A 100 9.77 4.97 1.59
CA ARG A 100 11.18 4.74 1.22
C ARG A 100 11.32 4.02 -0.12
N TYR A 101 10.47 3.04 -0.39
CA TYR A 101 10.49 2.31 -1.66
C TYR A 101 10.07 3.20 -2.84
N TYR A 102 9.07 4.06 -2.63
CA TYR A 102 8.63 5.04 -3.62
C TYR A 102 9.75 6.04 -3.95
N GLN A 103 10.46 6.53 -2.93
CA GLN A 103 11.61 7.40 -3.13
C GLN A 103 12.68 6.74 -4.01
N ALA A 104 13.07 5.49 -3.68
CA ALA A 104 14.08 4.77 -4.44
C ALA A 104 13.68 4.56 -5.92
N LEU A 105 12.42 4.28 -6.19
CA LEU A 105 11.95 4.11 -7.57
C LEU A 105 11.86 5.43 -8.33
N LEU A 106 11.50 6.53 -7.67
CA LEU A 106 11.54 7.86 -8.27
C LEU A 106 12.98 8.25 -8.62
N ASP A 107 13.92 8.04 -7.70
CA ASP A 107 15.34 8.35 -7.93
C ASP A 107 15.92 7.58 -9.12
N ILE A 108 15.57 6.28 -9.25
CA ILE A 108 15.99 5.45 -10.40
C ILE A 108 15.38 5.97 -11.71
N ASP A 109 14.15 6.43 -11.68
CA ASP A 109 13.45 6.94 -12.86
C ASP A 109 13.96 8.34 -13.29
N LEU A 110 14.32 9.16 -12.31
CA LEU A 110 14.75 10.54 -12.52
C LEU A 110 16.23 10.69 -12.93
N LEU A 111 17.08 9.73 -12.54
CA LEU A 111 18.51 9.75 -12.85
C LEU A 111 18.85 8.69 -13.89
N GLN A 112 19.24 9.11 -15.07
CA GLN A 112 19.65 8.19 -16.15
C GLN A 112 21.05 7.61 -15.89
N LYS A 113 21.30 6.42 -16.45
CA LYS A 113 22.60 5.76 -16.35
C LYS A 113 23.74 6.66 -16.84
N GLY A 114 24.72 6.86 -15.97
CA GLY A 114 25.91 7.66 -16.26
C GLY A 114 25.80 9.14 -15.94
N GLN A 115 24.64 9.60 -15.47
CA GLN A 115 24.49 10.95 -14.97
C GLN A 115 25.08 11.08 -13.56
N PRO A 116 25.67 12.25 -13.19
CA PRO A 116 26.17 12.50 -11.84
C PRO A 116 24.99 12.65 -10.86
N TYR A 117 25.21 12.26 -9.60
CA TYR A 117 24.16 12.21 -8.58
C TYR A 117 23.62 13.58 -8.15
N ASP A 118 24.37 14.64 -8.35
CA ASP A 118 23.98 16.04 -8.07
C ASP A 118 22.90 16.56 -9.06
N LEU A 119 22.56 15.79 -10.08
CA LEU A 119 21.43 16.07 -10.97
C LEU A 119 20.11 15.46 -10.49
N LEU A 120 20.11 14.71 -9.37
CA LEU A 120 18.84 14.26 -8.76
C LEU A 120 18.06 15.49 -8.30
N PRO A 121 16.81 15.68 -8.77
CA PRO A 121 16.01 16.81 -8.35
C PRO A 121 15.46 16.64 -6.94
N PRO A 122 15.09 17.73 -6.25
CA PRO A 122 14.32 17.66 -5.02
C PRO A 122 13.02 16.88 -5.21
N THR A 123 12.68 16.04 -4.22
CA THR A 123 11.50 15.18 -4.28
C THR A 123 10.66 15.28 -3.02
N PHE A 124 9.34 15.32 -3.21
CA PHE A 124 8.36 15.27 -2.11
C PHE A 124 7.43 14.07 -2.30
N ILE A 125 7.40 13.18 -1.32
CA ILE A 125 6.40 12.11 -1.24
C ILE A 125 5.37 12.52 -0.21
N ILE A 126 4.15 12.79 -0.66
CA ILE A 126 3.08 13.39 0.12
C ILE A 126 1.93 12.39 0.23
N PHE A 127 1.69 11.90 1.46
CA PHE A 127 0.55 11.05 1.76
C PHE A 127 -0.54 11.86 2.46
N ILE A 128 -1.74 11.90 1.88
CA ILE A 128 -2.92 12.52 2.46
C ILE A 128 -3.71 11.43 3.19
N CYS A 129 -3.63 11.39 4.52
CA CYS A 129 -4.22 10.35 5.35
C CYS A 129 -5.52 10.83 6.02
N VAL A 130 -6.60 10.03 5.90
CA VAL A 130 -7.86 10.28 6.62
C VAL A 130 -7.85 9.70 8.05
N PHE A 131 -6.66 9.48 8.57
CA PHE A 131 -6.36 8.98 9.92
C PHE A 131 -5.06 9.58 10.42
N ASP A 132 -4.88 9.65 11.73
CA ASP A 132 -3.60 10.02 12.32
C ASP A 132 -2.68 8.80 12.39
N PHE A 133 -1.62 8.81 11.59
CA PHE A 133 -0.67 7.70 11.52
C PHE A 133 0.18 7.58 12.80
N PHE A 134 0.53 8.72 13.42
CA PHE A 134 1.44 8.79 14.56
C PHE A 134 0.73 9.01 15.90
N GLU A 135 -0.60 9.26 15.88
CA GLU A 135 -1.39 9.51 17.08
C GLU A 135 -0.85 10.70 17.93
N GLN A 136 -0.36 11.76 17.23
CA GLN A 136 0.18 12.98 17.83
C GLN A 136 -0.66 14.22 17.47
N ASP A 137 -1.79 14.04 16.77
CA ASP A 137 -2.75 15.06 16.39
C ASP A 137 -2.22 16.25 15.55
N HIS A 138 -0.99 16.15 14.99
CA HIS A 138 -0.51 17.18 14.07
C HIS A 138 -1.21 17.10 12.72
N TYR A 139 -1.44 18.27 12.10
CA TYR A 139 -1.97 18.36 10.74
C TYR A 139 -0.98 17.86 9.68
N VAL A 140 0.31 18.07 9.92
CA VAL A 140 1.40 17.74 8.98
C VAL A 140 2.58 17.15 9.75
N TYR A 141 3.09 16.04 9.26
CA TYR A 141 4.34 15.44 9.72
C TYR A 141 5.33 15.48 8.56
N THR A 142 6.39 16.25 8.68
CA THR A 142 7.44 16.37 7.67
C THR A 142 8.70 15.64 8.13
N PHE A 143 9.20 14.75 7.30
CA PHE A 143 10.39 13.95 7.59
C PHE A 143 11.52 14.32 6.64
N LYS A 144 12.65 14.65 7.25
CA LYS A 144 13.96 14.86 6.62
C LYS A 144 15.00 14.01 7.32
N LYS A 145 16.10 13.71 6.66
CA LYS A 145 17.22 13.01 7.29
C LYS A 145 18.08 13.97 8.08
N CYS A 146 18.24 13.72 9.38
CA CYS A 146 19.10 14.50 10.27
C CYS A 146 20.14 13.62 10.96
N CYS A 147 21.24 14.21 11.38
CA CYS A 147 22.29 13.57 12.17
C CYS A 147 21.78 13.26 13.58
N LEU A 148 21.99 12.04 14.08
CA LEU A 148 21.59 11.67 15.44
C LEU A 148 22.41 12.36 16.52
N GLU A 149 23.68 12.62 16.25
CA GLU A 149 24.65 13.28 17.13
C GLU A 149 24.41 14.79 17.21
N ASN A 150 23.87 15.37 16.15
CA ASN A 150 23.45 16.78 16.10
C ASN A 150 22.19 16.92 15.25
N ARG A 151 21.04 17.02 15.89
CA ARG A 151 19.73 17.05 15.22
C ARG A 151 19.44 18.30 14.40
N GLU A 152 20.22 19.36 14.57
CA GLU A 152 20.14 20.58 13.75
C GLU A 152 20.85 20.41 12.39
N LEU A 153 21.70 19.37 12.27
CA LEU A 153 22.42 19.06 11.04
C LEU A 153 21.57 18.15 10.15
N GLU A 154 21.04 18.69 9.07
CA GLU A 154 20.33 17.95 8.04
C GLU A 154 21.32 17.35 7.02
N LEU A 155 20.99 16.17 6.46
CA LEU A 155 21.78 15.55 5.39
C LEU A 155 21.67 16.35 4.07
N SER A 156 20.62 17.15 3.92
CA SER A 156 20.34 17.99 2.73
C SER A 156 20.31 17.21 1.42
N ASP A 157 19.74 16.00 1.47
CA ASP A 157 19.56 15.12 0.30
C ASP A 157 18.30 15.44 -0.52
N GLU A 158 17.57 16.49 -0.12
CA GLU A 158 16.38 17.03 -0.78
C GLU A 158 15.24 15.99 -1.02
N ALA A 159 15.30 14.85 -0.31
CA ALA A 159 14.28 13.82 -0.30
C ALA A 159 13.35 13.98 0.92
N ILE A 160 12.16 14.51 0.70
CA ILE A 160 11.22 14.87 1.76
C ILE A 160 9.99 13.97 1.73
N THR A 161 9.62 13.42 2.89
CA THR A 161 8.35 12.71 3.05
C THR A 161 7.41 13.52 3.93
N MET A 162 6.19 13.75 3.45
CA MET A 162 5.14 14.43 4.21
C MET A 162 3.96 13.48 4.41
N ILE A 163 3.49 13.41 5.66
CA ILE A 163 2.28 12.68 6.02
C ILE A 163 1.29 13.71 6.57
N LEU A 164 0.24 13.94 5.81
CA LEU A 164 -0.83 14.87 6.14
C LEU A 164 -1.93 14.11 6.89
N ASN A 165 -2.29 14.61 8.05
CA ASN A 165 -3.38 14.08 8.86
C ASN A 165 -4.60 14.98 8.73
N THR A 166 -5.60 14.57 7.95
CA THR A 166 -6.81 15.38 7.75
C THR A 166 -7.65 15.54 9.03
N LYS A 167 -7.38 14.72 10.07
CA LYS A 167 -8.04 14.77 11.39
C LYS A 167 -7.22 15.50 12.45
N GLY A 168 -6.05 16.02 12.09
CA GLY A 168 -5.19 16.75 13.01
C GLY A 168 -5.86 17.94 13.66
N THR A 169 -5.30 18.36 14.79
CA THR A 169 -5.78 19.52 15.56
C THR A 169 -4.64 20.47 15.97
N HIS A 170 -3.40 20.07 15.75
CA HIS A 170 -2.20 20.82 16.14
C HIS A 170 -1.36 21.24 14.94
N GLY A 171 -0.74 22.40 15.06
CA GLY A 171 0.09 23.02 14.04
C GLY A 171 -0.66 24.05 13.21
N ASP A 172 0.12 24.88 12.49
CA ASP A 172 -0.40 25.93 11.65
C ASP A 172 -0.54 25.43 10.21
N ILE A 173 -1.74 25.59 9.65
CA ILE A 173 -2.04 25.32 8.24
C ILE A 173 -2.87 26.46 7.69
N SER A 174 -2.81 26.66 6.38
CA SER A 174 -3.61 27.67 5.72
C SER A 174 -5.11 27.38 5.82
N LYS A 175 -5.94 28.41 5.61
CA LYS A 175 -7.39 28.26 5.59
C LYS A 175 -7.84 27.29 4.50
N ASP A 176 -7.16 27.29 3.35
CA ASP A 176 -7.50 26.41 2.23
C ASP A 176 -7.10 24.96 2.51
N ILE A 177 -5.97 24.71 3.17
CA ILE A 177 -5.62 23.35 3.63
C ILE A 177 -6.58 22.85 4.69
N LYS A 178 -6.97 23.69 5.65
CA LYS A 178 -7.97 23.31 6.65
C LYS A 178 -9.33 22.98 6.00
N SER A 179 -9.78 23.84 5.06
CA SER A 179 -10.99 23.60 4.29
C SER A 179 -10.91 22.32 3.45
N PHE A 180 -9.76 22.04 2.85
CA PHE A 180 -9.52 20.80 2.12
C PHE A 180 -9.64 19.56 3.03
N TYR A 181 -9.10 19.60 4.24
CA TYR A 181 -9.22 18.50 5.21
C TYR A 181 -10.67 18.28 5.64
N ASP A 182 -11.41 19.38 5.91
CA ASP A 182 -12.84 19.31 6.24
C ASP A 182 -13.66 18.76 5.05
N TYR A 183 -13.28 19.12 3.82
CA TYR A 183 -13.90 18.57 2.62
C TYR A 183 -13.59 17.08 2.43
N VAL A 184 -12.35 16.67 2.61
CA VAL A 184 -11.95 15.24 2.52
C VAL A 184 -12.72 14.40 3.55
N ASN A 185 -12.86 14.88 4.78
CA ASN A 185 -13.50 14.11 5.85
C ASN A 185 -15.04 14.14 5.80
N ASN A 186 -15.64 15.30 5.49
CA ASN A 186 -17.05 15.55 5.73
C ASN A 186 -17.79 16.17 4.52
N HIS A 187 -17.10 16.39 3.40
CA HIS A 187 -17.63 17.08 2.20
C HIS A 187 -18.14 18.51 2.49
N ILE A 188 -17.51 19.22 3.44
CA ILE A 188 -17.85 20.58 3.79
C ILE A 188 -17.08 21.55 2.88
N VAL A 189 -17.81 22.36 2.12
CA VAL A 189 -17.25 23.39 1.24
C VAL A 189 -17.25 24.72 2.01
N THR A 190 -16.06 25.30 2.25
CA THR A 190 -15.92 26.55 3.02
C THR A 190 -15.06 27.61 2.33
N THR A 191 -14.31 27.24 1.30
CA THR A 191 -13.47 28.17 0.51
C THR A 191 -13.71 28.00 -0.98
N ASP A 192 -13.23 28.97 -1.77
CA ASP A 192 -13.28 28.86 -3.23
C ASP A 192 -12.48 27.68 -3.73
N PHE A 193 -11.41 27.29 -3.04
CA PHE A 193 -10.62 26.11 -3.35
C PHE A 193 -11.43 24.83 -3.22
N THR A 194 -12.08 24.59 -2.10
CA THR A 194 -12.93 23.41 -1.91
C THR A 194 -14.17 23.42 -2.79
N LYS A 195 -14.67 24.61 -3.15
CA LYS A 195 -15.73 24.74 -4.15
C LYS A 195 -15.28 24.28 -5.54
N GLN A 196 -14.08 24.66 -5.96
CA GLN A 196 -13.52 24.19 -7.23
C GLN A 196 -13.35 22.66 -7.27
N ILE A 197 -12.97 22.04 -6.14
CA ILE A 197 -12.88 20.59 -6.03
C ILE A 197 -14.27 19.95 -6.15
N ASP A 198 -15.25 20.48 -5.46
CA ASP A 198 -16.63 19.96 -5.46
C ASP A 198 -17.29 20.10 -6.83
N ASP A 199 -17.13 21.26 -7.47
CA ASP A 199 -17.59 21.52 -8.84
C ASP A 199 -16.94 20.54 -9.84
N GLU A 200 -15.63 20.27 -9.70
CA GLU A 200 -14.93 19.33 -10.56
C GLU A 200 -15.45 17.89 -10.34
N ILE A 201 -15.64 17.46 -9.10
CA ILE A 201 -16.20 16.13 -8.80
C ILE A 201 -17.61 16.00 -9.38
N SER A 202 -18.42 17.02 -9.25
CA SER A 202 -19.75 17.05 -9.79
C SER A 202 -19.73 16.94 -11.32
N TYR A 203 -18.83 17.65 -11.99
CA TYR A 203 -18.61 17.56 -13.42
C TYR A 203 -18.16 16.15 -13.85
N LEU A 204 -17.17 15.56 -13.14
CA LEU A 204 -16.67 14.20 -13.42
C LEU A 204 -17.78 13.15 -13.30
N LYS A 205 -18.70 13.30 -12.34
CA LYS A 205 -19.84 12.38 -12.16
C LYS A 205 -20.87 12.46 -13.29
N LEU A 206 -20.96 13.58 -13.98
CA LEU A 206 -21.84 13.75 -15.14
C LEU A 206 -21.19 13.26 -16.45
N ASP A 207 -19.85 13.15 -16.50
CA ASP A 207 -19.14 12.73 -17.70
C ASP A 207 -19.30 11.22 -17.95
N THR A 208 -19.92 10.90 -19.08
CA THR A 208 -20.17 9.50 -19.49
C THR A 208 -18.89 8.74 -19.82
N LYS A 209 -17.82 9.42 -20.25
CA LYS A 209 -16.51 8.81 -20.53
C LYS A 209 -15.83 8.41 -19.22
N VAL A 210 -15.82 9.32 -18.25
CA VAL A 210 -15.27 9.05 -16.89
C VAL A 210 -16.01 7.90 -16.23
N ARG A 211 -17.33 7.89 -16.32
CA ARG A 211 -18.14 6.78 -15.81
C ARG A 211 -17.77 5.45 -16.49
N ARG A 212 -17.57 5.45 -17.81
CA ARG A 212 -17.16 4.25 -18.55
C ARG A 212 -15.77 3.77 -18.14
N GLU A 213 -14.81 4.66 -17.98
CA GLU A 213 -13.46 4.35 -17.49
C GLU A 213 -13.52 3.66 -16.11
N PHE A 214 -14.30 4.23 -15.18
CA PHE A 214 -14.49 3.65 -13.85
C PHE A 214 -15.07 2.23 -13.94
N MET A 215 -16.10 2.03 -14.76
CA MET A 215 -16.72 0.72 -14.93
C MET A 215 -15.75 -0.33 -15.49
N LEU A 216 -14.91 0.07 -16.45
CA LEU A 216 -13.90 -0.82 -17.04
C LEU A 216 -12.80 -1.14 -16.01
N MET A 217 -12.35 -0.17 -15.24
CA MET A 217 -11.39 -0.37 -14.17
C MET A 217 -11.93 -1.35 -13.11
N GLU A 218 -13.16 -1.13 -12.63
CA GLU A 218 -13.79 -2.01 -11.64
C GLU A 218 -14.00 -3.44 -12.18
N ALA A 219 -14.34 -3.58 -13.45
CA ALA A 219 -14.48 -4.89 -14.08
C ALA A 219 -13.14 -5.66 -14.08
N ARG A 220 -12.05 -5.00 -14.47
CA ARG A 220 -10.70 -5.60 -14.42
C ARG A 220 -10.29 -6.01 -13.01
N LEU A 221 -10.49 -5.12 -12.02
CA LEU A 221 -10.18 -5.43 -10.61
C LEU A 221 -11.00 -6.61 -10.07
N LEU A 222 -12.25 -6.76 -10.52
CA LEU A 222 -13.09 -7.91 -10.16
C LEU A 222 -12.59 -9.21 -10.79
N ASP A 223 -12.12 -9.16 -12.02
CA ASP A 223 -11.57 -10.32 -12.71
C ASP A 223 -10.23 -10.74 -12.09
N GLU A 224 -9.29 -9.82 -11.88
CA GLU A 224 -8.03 -10.08 -11.17
C GLU A 224 -8.25 -10.67 -9.77
N ARG A 225 -9.25 -10.15 -9.03
CA ARG A 225 -9.60 -10.70 -7.72
C ARG A 225 -10.13 -12.12 -7.80
N ARG A 226 -10.96 -12.44 -8.82
CA ARG A 226 -11.49 -13.80 -9.03
C ARG A 226 -10.38 -14.79 -9.38
N GLU A 227 -9.47 -14.37 -10.25
CA GLU A 227 -8.30 -15.17 -10.63
C GLU A 227 -7.41 -15.44 -9.42
N GLY A 228 -7.06 -14.41 -8.63
CA GLY A 228 -6.27 -14.59 -7.43
C GLY A 228 -6.93 -15.45 -6.34
N ILE A 229 -8.26 -15.41 -6.21
CA ILE A 229 -9.00 -16.30 -5.30
C ILE A 229 -8.96 -17.75 -5.82
N ALA A 230 -9.10 -17.96 -7.13
CA ALA A 230 -9.05 -19.28 -7.73
C ALA A 230 -7.67 -19.92 -7.56
N GLU A 231 -6.61 -19.18 -7.88
CA GLU A 231 -5.21 -19.59 -7.70
C GLU A 231 -4.88 -19.88 -6.23
N GLY A 232 -5.24 -18.98 -5.32
CA GLY A 232 -5.02 -19.20 -3.89
C GLY A 232 -5.76 -20.42 -3.33
N LYS A 233 -6.95 -20.72 -3.86
CA LYS A 233 -7.69 -21.92 -3.50
C LYS A 233 -7.02 -23.19 -4.02
N GLU A 234 -6.50 -23.18 -5.24
CA GLU A 234 -5.80 -24.32 -5.84
C GLU A 234 -4.51 -24.62 -5.04
N ILE A 235 -3.70 -23.60 -4.76
CA ILE A 235 -2.50 -23.73 -3.95
C ILE A 235 -2.83 -24.27 -2.56
N GLY A 236 -3.83 -23.69 -1.88
CA GLY A 236 -4.23 -24.12 -0.55
C GLY A 236 -4.78 -25.56 -0.48
N LEU A 237 -5.46 -26.03 -1.54
CA LEU A 237 -5.89 -27.41 -1.64
C LEU A 237 -4.69 -28.37 -1.80
N ALA A 238 -3.76 -28.05 -2.69
CA ALA A 238 -2.57 -28.88 -2.94
C ALA A 238 -1.69 -28.98 -1.67
N GLU A 239 -1.45 -27.85 -0.99
CA GLU A 239 -0.71 -27.84 0.27
C GLU A 239 -1.44 -28.61 1.38
N GLY A 240 -2.75 -28.43 1.49
CA GLY A 240 -3.60 -29.14 2.46
C GLY A 240 -3.60 -30.65 2.25
N GLU A 241 -3.68 -31.12 1.01
CA GLU A 241 -3.58 -32.55 0.64
C GLU A 241 -2.20 -33.11 0.98
N ALA A 242 -1.11 -32.41 0.65
CA ALA A 242 0.24 -32.84 0.96
C ALA A 242 0.48 -32.96 2.48
N ILE A 243 0.06 -31.97 3.26
CA ILE A 243 0.15 -31.99 4.73
C ILE A 243 -0.74 -33.12 5.30
N GLY A 244 -1.94 -33.30 4.77
CA GLY A 244 -2.88 -34.32 5.20
C GLY A 244 -2.33 -35.73 4.98
N LEU A 245 -1.71 -35.99 3.84
CA LEU A 245 -1.04 -37.27 3.53
C LEU A 245 0.08 -37.58 4.51
N VAL A 246 1.00 -36.62 4.74
CA VAL A 246 2.12 -36.80 5.66
C VAL A 246 1.65 -37.06 7.10
N LYS A 247 0.66 -36.30 7.57
CA LYS A 247 0.08 -36.51 8.91
C LYS A 247 -0.65 -37.84 9.03
N GLY A 248 -1.44 -38.19 8.03
CA GLY A 248 -2.17 -39.47 7.99
C GLY A 248 -1.25 -40.67 7.99
N GLU A 249 -0.14 -40.64 7.23
CA GLU A 249 0.88 -41.67 7.24
C GLU A 249 1.56 -41.80 8.60
N ALA A 250 1.92 -40.67 9.20
CA ALA A 250 2.55 -40.66 10.54
C ALA A 250 1.62 -41.23 11.61
N GLU A 251 0.35 -40.81 11.62
CA GLU A 251 -0.67 -41.34 12.55
C GLU A 251 -0.91 -42.84 12.32
N HIS A 252 -0.97 -43.29 11.08
CA HIS A 252 -1.12 -44.69 10.75
C HIS A 252 0.05 -45.54 11.28
N LYS A 253 1.30 -45.11 11.03
CA LYS A 253 2.51 -45.74 11.56
C LYS A 253 2.48 -45.88 13.08
N LEU A 254 2.14 -44.80 13.78
CA LEU A 254 2.00 -44.80 15.26
C LEU A 254 0.91 -45.74 15.73
N LYS A 255 -0.23 -45.77 15.06
CA LYS A 255 -1.35 -46.65 15.40
C LYS A 255 -0.98 -48.12 15.22
N VAL A 256 -0.32 -48.46 14.13
CA VAL A 256 0.17 -49.84 13.88
C VAL A 256 1.16 -50.27 14.98
N ALA A 257 2.15 -49.43 15.27
CA ALA A 257 3.15 -49.74 16.29
C ALA A 257 2.52 -49.96 17.70
N LYS A 258 1.60 -49.07 18.10
CA LYS A 258 0.86 -49.19 19.38
C LYS A 258 0.04 -50.48 19.47
N LEU A 259 -0.63 -50.88 18.41
CA LEU A 259 -1.40 -52.12 18.34
C LEU A 259 -0.50 -53.34 18.44
N MET A 260 0.68 -53.33 17.83
CA MET A 260 1.62 -54.46 17.91
C MET A 260 2.28 -54.56 19.29
N LEU A 261 2.65 -53.42 19.90
CA LEU A 261 3.13 -53.39 21.28
C LEU A 261 2.11 -53.94 22.26
N ALA A 262 0.84 -53.55 22.13
CA ALA A 262 -0.24 -54.04 23.00
C ALA A 262 -0.50 -55.55 22.88
N LYS A 263 -0.22 -56.17 21.73
CA LYS A 263 -0.34 -57.62 21.54
C LYS A 263 0.80 -58.43 22.23
N GLY A 264 1.95 -57.82 22.45
CA GLY A 264 3.07 -58.42 23.18
C GLY A 264 3.77 -59.62 22.52
N CYS A 265 3.41 -59.96 21.29
CA CYS A 265 3.94 -61.13 20.58
C CYS A 265 4.99 -60.78 19.47
N TYR A 266 5.28 -59.50 19.27
CA TYR A 266 6.21 -59.01 18.25
C TYR A 266 7.50 -58.48 18.87
N SER A 267 8.64 -58.73 18.25
CA SER A 267 9.91 -58.10 18.60
C SER A 267 9.92 -56.62 18.18
N LEU A 268 10.76 -55.80 18.79
CA LEU A 268 10.90 -54.39 18.42
C LEU A 268 11.33 -54.21 16.96
N GLN A 269 12.12 -55.13 16.43
CA GLN A 269 12.55 -55.16 15.02
C GLN A 269 11.36 -55.40 14.07
N GLU A 270 10.52 -56.39 14.38
CA GLU A 270 9.30 -56.66 13.58
C GLU A 270 8.33 -55.49 13.63
N ILE A 271 8.20 -54.82 14.78
CA ILE A 271 7.35 -53.61 14.89
C ILE A 271 7.90 -52.46 14.02
N THR A 272 9.22 -52.29 14.02
CA THR A 272 9.89 -51.28 13.18
C THR A 272 9.66 -51.54 11.69
N GLU A 273 9.82 -52.77 11.23
CA GLU A 273 9.63 -53.18 9.84
C GLU A 273 8.17 -53.00 9.37
N LEU A 274 7.22 -53.43 10.20
CA LEU A 274 5.80 -53.43 9.83
C LEU A 274 5.11 -52.10 10.03
N SER A 275 5.55 -51.27 11.00
CA SER A 275 4.98 -49.94 11.20
C SER A 275 5.63 -48.86 10.35
N GLY A 276 6.91 -49.07 9.93
CA GLY A 276 7.71 -48.07 9.24
C GLY A 276 8.15 -46.92 10.16
N LEU A 277 8.15 -47.10 11.47
CA LEU A 277 8.76 -46.20 12.47
C LEU A 277 10.24 -46.57 12.69
N SER A 278 11.01 -45.63 13.19
CA SER A 278 12.39 -45.93 13.59
C SER A 278 12.41 -46.78 14.87
N LEU A 279 13.49 -47.55 15.10
CA LEU A 279 13.66 -48.35 16.29
C LEU A 279 13.57 -47.49 17.56
N ALA A 280 14.19 -46.30 17.55
CA ALA A 280 14.16 -45.35 18.64
C ALA A 280 12.74 -44.87 18.97
N ASP A 281 11.89 -44.63 17.94
CA ASP A 281 10.48 -44.23 18.15
C ASP A 281 9.66 -45.38 18.72
N VAL A 282 9.92 -46.63 18.30
CA VAL A 282 9.23 -47.82 18.85
C VAL A 282 9.66 -48.08 20.30
N GLU A 283 10.93 -47.91 20.66
CA GLU A 283 11.42 -48.00 22.03
C GLU A 283 10.76 -46.95 22.93
N LYS A 284 10.71 -45.71 22.48
CA LYS A 284 10.04 -44.64 23.21
C LYS A 284 8.55 -44.90 23.42
N LEU A 285 7.85 -45.39 22.42
CA LEU A 285 6.45 -45.75 22.52
C LEU A 285 6.22 -46.92 23.49
N LYS A 286 7.19 -47.80 23.65
CA LYS A 286 7.13 -48.92 24.62
C LYS A 286 7.34 -48.43 26.05
N GLU A 287 8.17 -47.40 26.28
CA GLU A 287 8.38 -46.77 27.59
C GLU A 287 7.16 -45.98 28.07
N GLU A 288 6.40 -45.43 27.11
CA GLU A 288 5.18 -44.63 27.37
C GLU A 288 3.91 -45.48 27.55
N ALA A 289 3.95 -46.79 27.27
CA ALA A 289 2.82 -47.72 27.28
C ALA A 289 2.78 -48.57 28.55
#